data_dfe9383c369d4602a0c624499b16a270
#
_entry.id   dfe9383c369d4602a0c624499b16a270
#
_cell.length_a   1.000
_cell.length_b   1.000
_cell.length_c   1.000
_cell.angle_alpha   90.00
_cell.angle_beta   90.00
_cell.angle_gamma   90.00
#
_symmetry.space_group_name_H-M   'P 1'
#
loop_
_entity.id
_entity.type
_entity.pdbx_description
1 polymer ?
#
loop_
_entity_poly.entity_id
_entity_poly.type
_entity_poly.pdbx_seq_one_letter_code
_entity_poly.pdbx_strand_id
1 'polypeptide(L)'
;MIECGITTDVRGFHMRLQTLSENGENKMKKIFSALAMIAIVAFSLTACSGTSAETDSASGGKATDYSRKESWLQIPEITRDVDTFYIYSTSYFETSFEEGAPDYAALDNPEMLKGAQGEYVTNASVFEESTNVFVPYYRQAGMRYAGEVRKKTGNIDAAISGISYDDIRAALDYYFENCNSGRPFIIAGHSQGSSLVKYVLQNYFREHPERYQRMVAAYVIGFSVTKDDLEKYPHLKFATGESDTGVIVSWNTEGPKNVKENAENAVALPGAISINPLNWKLDETYAPASENLGSFMPNMDAGRYEITDIGADAQVVLKRGVIVTNAKWDHPAAAEFFGPQSFHEDDYTFYYNNLKANVAKRIAAYRSR
;
A
#
# COMPACT_ATOMS: atom_id res chain seq x y z
N MET A 1 -18.22 7.27 26.18
CA MET A 1 -18.12 7.75 24.80
C MET A 1 -17.11 8.87 24.79
N ILE A 2 -15.91 8.63 24.34
CA ILE A 2 -14.89 9.65 24.10
C ILE A 2 -14.69 9.66 22.59
N GLU A 3 -15.22 10.69 21.93
CA GLU A 3 -14.95 10.95 20.52
C GLU A 3 -13.50 11.41 20.42
N CYS A 4 -12.64 10.57 19.84
CA CYS A 4 -11.27 10.94 19.48
C CYS A 4 -11.31 11.59 18.08
N GLY A 5 -11.55 12.91 18.05
CA GLY A 5 -11.49 13.71 16.82
C GLY A 5 -10.03 13.94 16.44
N ILE A 6 -9.55 13.27 15.41
CA ILE A 6 -8.25 13.53 14.79
C ILE A 6 -8.43 14.67 13.78
N THR A 7 -7.96 15.89 14.12
CA THR A 7 -7.90 17.02 13.18
C THR A 7 -6.50 17.12 12.58
N THR A 8 -6.40 16.98 11.25
CA THR A 8 -5.16 17.20 10.51
C THR A 8 -5.09 18.64 10.02
N ASP A 9 -4.04 19.39 10.40
CA ASP A 9 -3.82 20.79 9.92
C ASP A 9 -3.12 20.77 8.56
N VAL A 10 -3.90 20.94 7.50
CA VAL A 10 -3.44 20.95 6.10
C VAL A 10 -3.07 22.37 5.63
N ARG A 11 -3.34 23.42 6.42
CA ARG A 11 -3.17 24.84 6.01
C ARG A 11 -1.72 25.32 6.00
N GLY A 12 -0.87 24.77 6.87
CA GLY A 12 0.54 25.16 6.97
C GLY A 12 1.38 24.77 5.74
N PHE A 13 0.89 23.84 4.93
CA PHE A 13 1.59 23.30 3.76
C PHE A 13 1.42 24.17 2.50
N HIS A 14 0.25 24.76 2.31
CA HIS A 14 -0.05 25.56 1.11
C HIS A 14 0.73 26.88 1.05
N MET A 15 1.02 27.51 2.18
CA MET A 15 1.77 28.78 2.25
C MET A 15 3.27 28.63 1.93
N ARG A 16 3.87 27.43 2.11
CA ARG A 16 5.27 27.17 1.73
C ARG A 16 5.47 26.91 0.23
N LEU A 17 4.44 26.47 -0.48
CA LEU A 17 4.50 26.23 -1.92
C LEU A 17 4.51 27.52 -2.75
N GLN A 18 3.94 28.63 -2.26
CA GLN A 18 3.91 29.91 -2.97
C GLN A 18 5.23 30.69 -2.88
N THR A 19 6.08 30.46 -1.87
CA THR A 19 7.33 31.19 -1.68
C THR A 19 8.56 30.56 -2.37
N LEU A 20 8.41 29.39 -3.03
CA LEU A 20 9.49 28.69 -3.74
C LEU A 20 9.47 28.87 -5.26
N SER A 21 8.66 29.80 -5.76
CA SER A 21 8.46 30.05 -7.21
C SER A 21 9.57 30.83 -7.92
N GLU A 22 10.58 31.30 -7.23
CA GLU A 22 11.59 32.17 -7.82
C GLU A 22 13.03 31.67 -7.62
N ASN A 23 13.44 30.63 -8.31
CA ASN A 23 14.83 30.46 -8.78
C ASN A 23 15.02 29.13 -9.52
N GLY A 24 15.61 29.22 -10.69
CA GLY A 24 15.70 28.15 -11.71
C GLY A 24 16.58 26.93 -11.41
N GLU A 25 17.06 26.70 -10.18
CA GLU A 25 17.96 25.57 -9.84
C GLU A 25 17.28 24.36 -9.19
N ASN A 26 15.95 24.35 -9.06
CA ASN A 26 15.26 23.32 -8.28
C ASN A 26 14.17 22.55 -9.06
N LYS A 27 14.45 22.12 -10.31
CA LYS A 27 13.53 21.23 -11.04
C LYS A 27 13.35 19.87 -10.33
N MET A 28 14.37 19.34 -9.69
CA MET A 28 14.28 18.09 -8.92
C MET A 28 13.49 18.25 -7.61
N LYS A 29 13.64 19.35 -6.89
CA LYS A 29 12.91 19.57 -5.62
C LYS A 29 11.42 19.82 -5.78
N LYS A 30 10.95 20.29 -6.95
CA LYS A 30 9.51 20.49 -7.23
C LYS A 30 8.75 19.17 -7.43
N ILE A 31 9.42 18.13 -7.87
CA ILE A 31 8.83 16.82 -8.14
C ILE A 31 8.55 16.07 -6.83
N PHE A 32 9.37 16.30 -5.80
CA PHE A 32 9.25 15.63 -4.50
C PHE A 32 8.13 16.17 -3.59
N SER A 33 7.60 17.35 -3.87
CA SER A 33 6.54 17.96 -3.03
C SER A 33 5.14 17.37 -3.23
N ALA A 34 4.88 16.64 -4.31
CA ALA A 34 3.57 16.05 -4.58
C ALA A 34 3.29 14.79 -3.75
N LEU A 35 4.34 14.08 -3.33
CA LEU A 35 4.24 12.85 -2.51
C LEU A 35 4.15 13.13 -0.99
N ALA A 36 4.48 14.34 -0.56
CA ALA A 36 4.46 14.74 0.86
C ALA A 36 3.06 15.06 1.43
N MET A 37 1.98 14.88 0.66
CA MET A 37 0.62 15.15 1.14
C MET A 37 0.03 14.06 2.05
N ILE A 38 0.73 12.98 2.28
CA ILE A 38 0.30 11.92 3.18
C ILE A 38 0.99 12.10 4.54
N ALA A 39 0.41 12.81 5.44
CA ALA A 39 0.67 12.78 6.87
C ALA A 39 0.97 14.12 7.55
N ILE A 40 -0.03 14.79 8.00
CA ILE A 40 0.09 15.67 9.17
C ILE A 40 -0.88 15.18 10.25
N VAL A 41 -0.42 14.26 11.06
CA VAL A 41 -0.98 14.03 12.39
C VAL A 41 0.07 14.48 13.39
N ALA A 42 -0.12 15.66 13.99
CA ALA A 42 0.73 16.13 15.07
C ALA A 42 0.35 15.41 16.38
N PHE A 43 1.19 14.52 16.85
CA PHE A 43 1.14 13.99 18.20
C PHE A 43 2.11 14.78 19.09
N SER A 44 1.60 15.42 20.13
CA SER A 44 2.41 16.00 21.20
C SER A 44 2.97 14.84 22.05
N LEU A 45 4.24 14.51 21.84
CA LEU A 45 4.97 13.58 22.69
C LEU A 45 5.64 14.35 23.82
N THR A 46 5.21 14.09 25.03
CA THR A 46 5.91 14.46 26.26
C THR A 46 7.19 13.62 26.34
N ALA A 47 8.34 14.27 26.29
CA ALA A 47 9.63 13.62 26.35
C ALA A 47 9.86 13.01 27.74
N CYS A 48 10.13 11.71 27.80
CA CYS A 48 10.90 11.08 28.86
C CYS A 48 12.29 10.74 28.31
N SER A 49 13.28 11.39 28.89
CA SER A 49 14.69 11.23 28.59
C SER A 49 15.22 9.89 29.09
N GLY A 50 16.08 9.27 28.30
CA GLY A 50 17.12 8.35 28.79
C GLY A 50 17.21 7.02 28.07
N THR A 51 18.11 6.90 27.17
CA THR A 51 19.24 5.97 27.04
C THR A 51 19.71 5.94 25.59
N SER A 52 21.01 6.12 25.42
CA SER A 52 21.74 6.09 24.14
C SER A 52 21.47 4.80 23.38
N ALA A 53 20.81 4.90 22.23
CA ALA A 53 20.76 3.84 21.24
C ALA A 53 22.09 3.81 20.49
N GLU A 54 22.78 2.68 20.52
CA GLU A 54 23.89 2.39 19.62
C GLU A 54 23.35 2.40 18.18
N THR A 55 23.96 3.24 17.35
CA THR A 55 23.70 3.28 15.90
C THR A 55 24.28 2.05 15.25
N ASP A 56 23.46 1.04 14.99
CA ASP A 56 23.82 -0.11 14.16
C ASP A 56 23.84 0.33 12.68
N SER A 57 25.06 0.47 12.17
CA SER A 57 25.31 0.75 10.76
C SER A 57 24.97 -0.45 9.87
N ALA A 58 24.31 -0.17 8.76
CA ALA A 58 23.80 -1.07 7.72
C ALA A 58 24.78 -2.19 7.30
N SER A 59 24.24 -3.37 7.28
CA SER A 59 24.52 -4.63 6.57
C SER A 59 24.70 -5.82 7.52
N GLY A 60 23.66 -6.65 7.67
CA GLY A 60 23.71 -7.86 8.48
C GLY A 60 23.18 -7.73 9.92
N GLY A 61 22.32 -6.75 10.18
CA GLY A 61 21.72 -6.51 11.48
C GLY A 61 20.86 -7.68 11.97
N LYS A 62 20.81 -7.83 13.31
CA LYS A 62 19.94 -8.78 14.02
C LYS A 62 18.52 -8.79 13.45
N ALA A 63 17.91 -9.97 13.34
CA ALA A 63 16.50 -10.10 12.95
C ALA A 63 15.61 -9.23 13.84
N THR A 64 14.61 -8.59 13.24
CA THR A 64 13.64 -7.76 13.95
C THR A 64 12.85 -8.60 14.96
N ASP A 65 12.75 -8.12 16.20
CA ASP A 65 12.03 -8.78 17.28
C ASP A 65 10.58 -8.31 17.32
N TYR A 66 9.68 -9.10 16.75
CA TYR A 66 8.23 -8.81 16.72
C TYR A 66 7.49 -9.17 18.00
N SER A 67 8.16 -9.69 19.03
CA SER A 67 7.57 -9.78 20.37
C SER A 67 7.44 -8.41 21.06
N ARG A 68 8.15 -7.40 20.53
CA ARG A 68 8.14 -6.03 21.02
C ARG A 68 7.05 -5.22 20.33
N LYS A 69 6.26 -4.50 21.12
CA LYS A 69 5.18 -3.64 20.60
C LYS A 69 5.68 -2.54 19.66
N GLU A 70 6.91 -2.06 19.88
CA GLU A 70 7.55 -1.02 19.09
C GLU A 70 7.87 -1.48 17.65
N SER A 71 7.89 -2.79 17.39
CA SER A 71 8.05 -3.35 16.04
C SER A 71 6.75 -3.34 15.23
N TRP A 72 5.68 -2.80 15.78
CA TRP A 72 4.36 -2.75 15.14
C TRP A 72 3.82 -1.32 15.12
N LEU A 73 3.30 -0.91 13.96
CA LEU A 73 2.46 0.27 13.86
C LEU A 73 1.13 0.01 14.59
N GLN A 74 0.54 -1.18 14.38
CA GLN A 74 -0.74 -1.56 14.96
C GLN A 74 -0.77 -3.04 15.36
N ILE A 75 -1.08 -3.29 16.62
CA ILE A 75 -1.60 -4.55 17.14
C ILE A 75 -2.99 -4.22 17.70
N PRO A 76 -4.07 -4.69 17.07
CA PRO A 76 -5.43 -4.29 17.45
C PRO A 76 -5.91 -5.01 18.71
N GLU A 77 -6.90 -4.46 19.37
CA GLU A 77 -7.79 -5.23 20.23
C GLU A 77 -8.62 -6.19 19.36
N ILE A 78 -8.72 -7.45 19.79
CA ILE A 78 -9.42 -8.48 19.04
C ILE A 78 -10.93 -8.36 19.26
N THR A 79 -11.62 -7.82 18.28
CA THR A 79 -13.07 -7.57 18.29
C THR A 79 -13.79 -8.22 17.11
N ARG A 80 -13.06 -8.79 16.15
CA ARG A 80 -13.57 -9.41 14.92
C ARG A 80 -13.09 -10.85 14.81
N ASP A 81 -13.82 -11.68 14.06
CA ASP A 81 -13.49 -13.09 13.83
C ASP A 81 -12.53 -13.29 12.65
N VAL A 82 -12.13 -12.25 11.97
CA VAL A 82 -11.21 -12.24 10.83
C VAL A 82 -10.15 -11.19 11.07
N ASP A 83 -8.92 -11.47 10.70
CA ASP A 83 -7.82 -10.52 10.79
C ASP A 83 -7.46 -9.96 9.40
N THR A 84 -6.83 -8.78 9.38
CA THR A 84 -6.05 -8.30 8.24
C THR A 84 -4.61 -8.11 8.67
N PHE A 85 -3.68 -8.72 7.93
CA PHE A 85 -2.25 -8.43 8.02
C PHE A 85 -1.92 -7.46 6.88
N TYR A 86 -1.63 -6.21 7.22
CA TYR A 86 -1.39 -5.15 6.24
C TYR A 86 0.09 -4.76 6.17
N ILE A 87 0.62 -4.67 4.95
CA ILE A 87 2.00 -4.26 4.67
C ILE A 87 1.95 -2.91 3.92
N TYR A 88 2.39 -1.85 4.59
CA TYR A 88 2.31 -0.48 4.06
C TYR A 88 3.33 -0.23 2.93
N SER A 89 3.09 0.83 2.14
CA SER A 89 3.89 1.20 0.96
C SER A 89 5.20 1.88 1.33
N THR A 90 5.95 2.31 0.30
CA THR A 90 7.21 3.03 0.48
C THR A 90 6.97 4.36 1.19
N SER A 91 7.43 4.42 2.43
CA SER A 91 7.40 5.59 3.29
C SER A 91 8.80 6.17 3.54
N TYR A 92 9.86 5.42 3.24
CA TYR A 92 11.25 5.86 3.18
C TYR A 92 11.54 6.31 1.74
N PHE A 93 11.17 7.55 1.43
CA PHE A 93 11.20 8.07 0.06
C PHE A 93 12.20 9.22 -0.08
N GLU A 94 11.90 10.40 0.46
CA GLU A 94 12.67 11.63 0.24
C GLU A 94 14.11 11.49 0.76
N THR A 95 14.26 11.08 2.01
CA THR A 95 15.58 10.95 2.64
C THR A 95 16.39 9.78 2.07
N SER A 96 15.76 8.84 1.33
CA SER A 96 16.48 7.76 0.63
C SER A 96 17.36 8.25 -0.52
N PHE A 97 17.15 9.49 -1.01
CA PHE A 97 17.93 10.11 -2.07
C PHE A 97 19.07 11.01 -1.53
N GLU A 98 19.17 11.19 -0.22
CA GLU A 98 20.26 11.96 0.38
C GLU A 98 21.61 11.24 0.21
N GLU A 99 22.70 12.01 0.17
CA GLU A 99 24.05 11.45 0.09
C GLU A 99 24.34 10.60 1.32
N GLY A 100 24.77 9.35 1.10
CA GLY A 100 25.05 8.40 2.18
C GLY A 100 23.81 7.76 2.81
N ALA A 101 22.61 8.01 2.28
CA ALA A 101 21.40 7.35 2.75
C ALA A 101 21.52 5.81 2.67
N PRO A 102 21.10 5.06 3.70
CA PRO A 102 21.14 3.60 3.67
C PRO A 102 20.19 3.04 2.62
N ASP A 103 20.48 1.85 2.09
CA ASP A 103 19.63 1.16 1.12
C ASP A 103 18.28 0.74 1.73
N TYR A 104 18.26 0.50 3.05
CA TYR A 104 17.07 0.15 3.81
C TYR A 104 16.89 1.09 5.00
N ALA A 105 15.66 1.55 5.22
CA ALA A 105 15.32 2.32 6.42
C ALA A 105 15.52 1.47 7.68
N ALA A 106 16.04 2.07 8.74
CA ALA A 106 15.93 1.50 10.08
C ALA A 106 14.46 1.53 10.56
N LEU A 107 14.07 0.64 11.49
CA LEU A 107 12.69 0.56 11.98
C LEU A 107 12.21 1.83 12.70
N ASP A 108 13.12 2.63 13.20
CA ASP A 108 12.88 3.90 13.88
C ASP A 108 13.07 5.13 12.96
N ASN A 109 13.21 4.92 11.66
CA ASN A 109 13.32 6.02 10.70
C ASN A 109 12.09 6.93 10.77
N PRO A 110 12.23 8.23 11.08
CA PRO A 110 11.10 9.11 11.35
C PRO A 110 10.24 9.39 10.13
N GLU A 111 10.82 9.43 8.93
CA GLU A 111 10.07 9.59 7.67
C GLU A 111 9.20 8.36 7.44
N MET A 112 9.79 7.16 7.55
CA MET A 112 9.08 5.89 7.40
C MET A 112 7.94 5.76 8.41
N LEU A 113 8.19 6.03 9.70
CA LEU A 113 7.16 5.94 10.73
C LEU A 113 5.98 6.87 10.46
N LYS A 114 6.28 8.11 10.03
CA LYS A 114 5.25 9.11 9.70
C LYS A 114 4.45 8.70 8.46
N GLY A 115 5.12 8.25 7.41
CA GLY A 115 4.47 7.82 6.17
C GLY A 115 3.59 6.59 6.39
N ALA A 116 4.07 5.60 7.16
CA ALA A 116 3.31 4.42 7.52
C ALA A 116 2.01 4.74 8.28
N GLN A 117 2.04 5.75 9.19
CA GLN A 117 0.84 6.24 9.88
C GLN A 117 -0.16 6.87 8.93
N GLY A 118 0.33 7.69 7.96
CA GLY A 118 -0.52 8.28 6.94
C GLY A 118 -1.21 7.22 6.09
N GLU A 119 -0.46 6.23 5.63
CA GLU A 119 -1.00 5.15 4.81
C GLU A 119 -1.96 4.24 5.60
N TYR A 120 -1.75 4.06 6.89
CA TYR A 120 -2.74 3.37 7.72
C TYR A 120 -4.10 4.06 7.61
N VAL A 121 -4.14 5.38 7.71
CA VAL A 121 -5.38 6.16 7.62
C VAL A 121 -6.02 6.07 6.23
N THR A 122 -5.24 6.17 5.17
CA THR A 122 -5.78 6.22 3.79
C THR A 122 -6.10 4.84 3.22
N ASN A 123 -5.34 3.81 3.58
CA ASN A 123 -5.41 2.50 2.94
C ASN A 123 -5.83 1.39 3.92
N ALA A 124 -5.07 1.18 5.02
CA ALA A 124 -5.33 0.05 5.93
C ALA A 124 -6.67 0.17 6.67
N SER A 125 -7.13 1.40 6.95
CA SER A 125 -8.40 1.67 7.63
C SER A 125 -9.63 1.12 6.91
N VAL A 126 -9.54 0.85 5.60
CA VAL A 126 -10.63 0.24 4.82
C VAL A 126 -11.05 -1.13 5.38
N PHE A 127 -10.14 -1.81 6.07
CA PHE A 127 -10.35 -3.16 6.64
C PHE A 127 -10.92 -3.14 8.07
N GLU A 128 -10.80 -2.03 8.83
CA GLU A 128 -11.10 -1.95 10.26
C GLU A 128 -12.55 -2.31 10.63
N GLU A 129 -13.50 -1.96 9.78
CA GLU A 129 -14.90 -2.27 10.07
C GLU A 129 -15.17 -3.78 10.12
N SER A 130 -14.43 -4.54 9.32
CA SER A 130 -14.68 -5.97 9.12
C SER A 130 -13.65 -6.89 9.78
N THR A 131 -12.47 -6.38 10.13
CA THR A 131 -11.32 -7.19 10.59
C THR A 131 -10.53 -6.53 11.72
N ASN A 132 -9.71 -7.33 12.41
CA ASN A 132 -8.67 -6.84 13.31
C ASN A 132 -7.42 -6.55 12.47
N VAL A 133 -6.98 -5.30 12.37
CA VAL A 133 -5.89 -4.89 11.46
C VAL A 133 -4.55 -4.91 12.17
N PHE A 134 -3.64 -5.79 11.76
CA PHE A 134 -2.26 -5.90 12.22
C PHE A 134 -1.32 -5.29 11.20
N VAL A 135 -0.43 -4.40 11.63
CA VAL A 135 0.52 -3.70 10.74
C VAL A 135 1.91 -3.72 11.38
N PRO A 136 2.84 -4.56 10.89
CA PRO A 136 4.22 -4.54 11.35
C PRO A 136 4.98 -3.38 10.74
N TYR A 137 5.93 -2.79 11.47
CA TYR A 137 7.02 -2.05 10.85
C TYR A 137 8.01 -3.03 10.22
N TYR A 138 8.63 -2.66 9.12
CA TYR A 138 9.66 -3.46 8.47
C TYR A 138 10.72 -2.54 7.85
N ARG A 139 11.94 -3.01 7.70
CA ARG A 139 13.02 -2.25 7.06
C ARG A 139 12.74 -2.14 5.58
N GLN A 140 12.29 -0.97 5.17
CA GLN A 140 11.92 -0.68 3.78
C GLN A 140 13.14 -0.46 2.89
N ALA A 141 13.08 -0.98 1.67
CA ALA A 141 14.01 -0.58 0.62
C ALA A 141 13.71 0.88 0.23
N GLY A 142 14.74 1.74 0.29
CA GLY A 142 14.64 3.13 -0.15
C GLY A 142 14.43 3.23 -1.67
N MET A 143 13.75 4.29 -2.14
CA MET A 143 13.44 4.46 -3.56
C MET A 143 14.69 4.60 -4.44
N ARG A 144 15.76 5.24 -3.95
CA ARG A 144 17.04 5.29 -4.66
C ARG A 144 17.56 3.87 -4.93
N TYR A 145 17.68 3.07 -3.88
CA TYR A 145 18.15 1.69 -3.97
C TYR A 145 17.25 0.82 -4.86
N ALA A 146 15.94 0.88 -4.67
CA ALA A 146 14.97 0.14 -5.49
C ALA A 146 15.08 0.51 -6.99
N GLY A 147 15.27 1.80 -7.29
CA GLY A 147 15.51 2.27 -8.66
C GLY A 147 16.82 1.76 -9.26
N GLU A 148 17.91 1.69 -8.48
CA GLU A 148 19.19 1.13 -8.91
C GLU A 148 19.10 -0.38 -9.16
N VAL A 149 18.41 -1.11 -8.28
CA VAL A 149 18.16 -2.55 -8.45
C VAL A 149 17.33 -2.81 -9.72
N ARG A 150 16.26 -2.04 -9.94
CA ARG A 150 15.46 -2.14 -11.16
C ARG A 150 16.28 -1.90 -12.42
N LYS A 151 17.16 -0.89 -12.44
CA LYS A 151 18.05 -0.62 -13.57
C LYS A 151 19.02 -1.79 -13.87
N LYS A 152 19.49 -2.48 -12.82
CA LYS A 152 20.44 -3.60 -12.95
C LYS A 152 19.77 -4.91 -13.33
N THR A 153 18.59 -5.19 -12.80
CA THR A 153 17.92 -6.50 -12.87
C THR A 153 16.69 -6.52 -13.78
N GLY A 154 16.17 -5.36 -14.16
CA GLY A 154 14.87 -5.20 -14.82
C GLY A 154 13.68 -5.41 -13.89
N ASN A 155 13.91 -5.72 -12.62
CA ASN A 155 12.87 -6.03 -11.64
C ASN A 155 13.10 -5.33 -10.30
N ILE A 156 12.12 -4.56 -9.85
CA ILE A 156 12.15 -3.87 -8.55
C ILE A 156 12.01 -4.86 -7.38
N ASP A 157 11.37 -6.01 -7.58
CA ASP A 157 11.16 -7.02 -6.53
C ASP A 157 12.48 -7.55 -5.93
N ALA A 158 13.58 -7.46 -6.69
CA ALA A 158 14.88 -7.87 -6.18
C ALA A 158 15.37 -6.99 -5.01
N ALA A 159 14.86 -5.77 -4.87
CA ALA A 159 15.20 -4.89 -3.75
C ALA A 159 14.53 -5.33 -2.42
N ILE A 160 13.38 -6.00 -2.49
CA ILE A 160 12.59 -6.38 -1.31
C ILE A 160 12.77 -7.84 -0.89
N SER A 161 13.41 -8.66 -1.72
CA SER A 161 13.55 -10.12 -1.50
C SER A 161 14.54 -10.52 -0.40
N GLY A 162 15.25 -9.56 0.20
CA GLY A 162 16.18 -9.75 1.30
C GLY A 162 15.60 -9.25 2.63
N ILE A 163 16.21 -8.22 3.19
CA ILE A 163 15.93 -7.68 4.54
C ILE A 163 14.44 -7.37 4.74
N SER A 164 13.79 -6.73 3.77
CA SER A 164 12.36 -6.39 3.88
C SER A 164 11.49 -7.64 3.97
N TYR A 165 11.76 -8.65 3.14
CA TYR A 165 11.04 -9.93 3.20
C TYR A 165 11.33 -10.72 4.46
N ASP A 166 12.58 -10.74 4.94
CA ASP A 166 12.96 -11.42 6.19
C ASP A 166 12.23 -10.83 7.38
N ASP A 167 12.09 -9.50 7.44
CA ASP A 167 11.30 -8.84 8.48
C ASP A 167 9.82 -9.21 8.39
N ILE A 168 9.22 -9.17 7.20
CA ILE A 168 7.80 -9.55 7.03
C ILE A 168 7.58 -11.02 7.35
N ARG A 169 8.50 -11.93 6.98
CA ARG A 169 8.43 -13.34 7.35
C ARG A 169 8.44 -13.53 8.86
N ALA A 170 9.36 -12.86 9.56
CA ALA A 170 9.43 -12.92 11.03
C ALA A 170 8.17 -12.34 11.70
N ALA A 171 7.62 -11.24 11.15
CA ALA A 171 6.36 -10.67 11.61
C ALA A 171 5.18 -11.64 11.42
N LEU A 172 5.10 -12.32 10.27
CA LEU A 172 4.07 -13.33 10.00
C LEU A 172 4.19 -14.53 10.93
N ASP A 173 5.40 -15.02 11.20
CA ASP A 173 5.61 -16.11 12.14
C ASP A 173 5.11 -15.71 13.53
N TYR A 174 5.52 -14.55 14.03
CA TYR A 174 5.03 -14.07 15.33
C TYR A 174 3.51 -13.88 15.33
N TYR A 175 2.94 -13.30 14.29
CA TYR A 175 1.50 -13.10 14.15
C TYR A 175 0.73 -14.41 14.20
N PHE A 176 1.12 -15.41 13.42
CA PHE A 176 0.43 -16.70 13.39
C PHE A 176 0.58 -17.51 14.69
N GLU A 177 1.73 -17.42 15.34
CA GLU A 177 2.03 -18.15 16.55
C GLU A 177 1.43 -17.51 17.81
N ASN A 178 1.35 -16.17 17.87
CA ASN A 178 1.04 -15.47 19.11
C ASN A 178 -0.24 -14.61 19.04
N CYS A 179 -0.67 -14.17 17.86
CA CYS A 179 -1.75 -13.20 17.71
C CYS A 179 -3.00 -13.76 17.03
N ASN A 180 -2.84 -14.52 15.95
CA ASN A 180 -3.95 -14.91 15.07
C ASN A 180 -4.92 -15.94 15.69
N SER A 181 -4.45 -16.84 16.56
CA SER A 181 -5.28 -17.88 17.23
C SER A 181 -6.15 -18.70 16.26
N GLY A 182 -5.66 -18.95 15.04
CA GLY A 182 -6.37 -19.75 14.03
C GLY A 182 -7.49 -19.04 13.27
N ARG A 183 -7.73 -17.75 13.48
CA ARG A 183 -8.74 -16.99 12.72
C ARG A 183 -8.43 -16.97 11.23
N PRO A 184 -9.46 -16.95 10.36
CA PRO A 184 -9.28 -16.58 8.95
C PRO A 184 -8.64 -15.20 8.85
N PHE A 185 -7.95 -14.95 7.74
CA PHE A 185 -7.27 -13.69 7.56
C PHE A 185 -7.28 -13.19 6.12
N ILE A 186 -7.12 -11.89 5.98
CA ILE A 186 -6.79 -11.16 4.76
C ILE A 186 -5.31 -10.77 4.86
N ILE A 187 -4.56 -10.87 3.76
CA ILE A 187 -3.27 -10.22 3.64
C ILE A 187 -3.40 -9.11 2.60
N ALA A 188 -2.92 -7.92 2.91
CA ALA A 188 -3.10 -6.77 2.04
C ALA A 188 -1.86 -5.87 2.05
N GLY A 189 -1.69 -5.09 1.00
CA GLY A 189 -0.64 -4.10 0.92
C GLY A 189 -0.89 -3.10 -0.20
N HIS A 190 0.01 -2.10 -0.27
CA HIS A 190 0.07 -1.15 -1.37
C HIS A 190 1.51 -1.01 -1.85
N SER A 191 1.72 -0.80 -3.16
CA SER A 191 3.03 -0.50 -3.75
C SER A 191 4.12 -1.50 -3.32
N GLN A 192 5.19 -1.08 -2.64
CA GLN A 192 6.23 -1.95 -2.09
C GLN A 192 5.64 -3.01 -1.15
N GLY A 193 4.64 -2.64 -0.34
CA GLY A 193 3.91 -3.58 0.51
C GLY A 193 3.19 -4.66 -0.30
N SER A 194 2.59 -4.31 -1.43
CA SER A 194 1.97 -5.27 -2.37
C SER A 194 2.98 -6.18 -3.05
N SER A 195 4.16 -5.66 -3.41
CA SER A 195 5.27 -6.49 -3.90
C SER A 195 5.68 -7.53 -2.85
N LEU A 196 5.78 -7.12 -1.56
CA LEU A 196 6.03 -8.04 -0.45
C LEU A 196 4.89 -9.04 -0.23
N VAL A 197 3.61 -8.61 -0.31
CA VAL A 197 2.46 -9.55 -0.26
C VAL A 197 2.58 -10.61 -1.35
N LYS A 198 2.86 -10.20 -2.59
CA LYS A 198 3.08 -11.12 -3.70
C LYS A 198 4.22 -12.11 -3.39
N TYR A 199 5.33 -11.63 -2.87
CA TYR A 199 6.48 -12.47 -2.53
C TYR A 199 6.17 -13.45 -1.38
N VAL A 200 5.39 -13.02 -0.38
CA VAL A 200 4.85 -13.87 0.69
C VAL A 200 3.95 -14.98 0.12
N LEU A 201 3.04 -14.63 -0.79
CA LEU A 201 2.16 -15.60 -1.45
C LEU A 201 2.96 -16.67 -2.23
N GLN A 202 4.01 -16.25 -2.92
CA GLN A 202 4.85 -17.12 -3.75
C GLN A 202 5.77 -18.04 -2.95
N ASN A 203 6.23 -17.61 -1.78
CA ASN A 203 7.26 -18.32 -1.01
C ASN A 203 6.75 -18.78 0.35
N TYR A 204 6.40 -17.87 1.25
CA TYR A 204 6.00 -18.17 2.61
C TYR A 204 4.79 -19.12 2.68
N PHE A 205 3.72 -18.80 1.97
CA PHE A 205 2.52 -19.64 2.00
C PHE A 205 2.64 -20.94 1.21
N ARG A 206 3.61 -21.05 0.32
CA ARG A 206 3.96 -22.34 -0.28
C ARG A 206 4.61 -23.28 0.75
N GLU A 207 5.36 -22.72 1.70
CA GLU A 207 5.98 -23.47 2.81
C GLU A 207 4.98 -23.73 3.95
N HIS A 208 3.91 -22.92 4.05
CA HIS A 208 2.87 -23.00 5.08
C HIS A 208 1.46 -23.15 4.49
N PRO A 209 1.16 -24.25 3.77
CA PRO A 209 -0.12 -24.43 3.10
C PRO A 209 -1.32 -24.47 4.07
N GLU A 210 -1.13 -24.89 5.32
CA GLU A 210 -2.15 -24.89 6.37
C GLU A 210 -2.55 -23.45 6.78
N ARG A 211 -1.60 -22.50 6.75
CA ARG A 211 -1.88 -21.06 6.97
C ARG A 211 -2.60 -20.49 5.75
N TYR A 212 -2.12 -20.82 4.54
CA TYR A 212 -2.70 -20.36 3.28
C TYR A 212 -4.19 -20.73 3.14
N GLN A 213 -4.59 -21.94 3.55
CA GLN A 213 -5.99 -22.43 3.49
C GLN A 213 -6.96 -21.55 4.29
N ARG A 214 -6.48 -20.79 5.27
CA ARG A 214 -7.28 -19.87 6.09
C ARG A 214 -7.37 -18.45 5.49
N MET A 215 -6.71 -18.19 4.37
CA MET A 215 -6.75 -16.89 3.71
C MET A 215 -8.11 -16.65 3.06
N VAL A 216 -8.77 -15.56 3.45
CA VAL A 216 -10.01 -15.08 2.82
C VAL A 216 -9.70 -14.49 1.45
N ALA A 217 -8.75 -13.57 1.38
CA ALA A 217 -8.25 -12.97 0.15
C ALA A 217 -6.87 -12.32 0.38
N ALA A 218 -6.14 -12.10 -0.71
CA ALA A 218 -4.96 -11.25 -0.75
C ALA A 218 -5.25 -10.01 -1.60
N TYR A 219 -5.10 -8.82 -1.05
CA TYR A 219 -5.23 -7.55 -1.80
C TYR A 219 -3.82 -7.03 -2.14
N VAL A 220 -3.43 -7.22 -3.41
CA VAL A 220 -2.16 -6.79 -3.99
C VAL A 220 -2.45 -5.56 -4.85
N ILE A 221 -2.64 -4.41 -4.20
CA ILE A 221 -3.09 -3.18 -4.86
C ILE A 221 -1.89 -2.25 -5.09
N GLY A 222 -1.85 -1.57 -6.24
CA GLY A 222 -0.74 -0.70 -6.61
C GLY A 222 0.54 -1.47 -6.97
N PHE A 223 0.41 -2.79 -7.30
CA PHE A 223 1.49 -3.60 -7.86
C PHE A 223 0.91 -4.72 -8.74
N SER A 224 1.68 -5.16 -9.73
CA SER A 224 1.17 -6.16 -10.68
C SER A 224 1.28 -7.59 -10.18
N VAL A 225 0.18 -8.33 -10.33
CA VAL A 225 0.16 -9.79 -10.43
C VAL A 225 0.04 -10.15 -11.91
N THR A 226 0.93 -10.99 -12.42
CA THR A 226 1.01 -11.32 -13.83
C THR A 226 0.49 -12.71 -14.13
N LYS A 227 0.21 -12.99 -15.42
CA LYS A 227 -0.13 -14.35 -15.87
C LYS A 227 1.02 -15.32 -15.60
N ASP A 228 2.26 -14.87 -15.79
CA ASP A 228 3.45 -15.67 -15.52
C ASP A 228 3.59 -16.02 -14.03
N ASP A 229 3.18 -15.11 -13.12
CA ASP A 229 3.12 -15.42 -11.68
C ASP A 229 2.18 -16.59 -11.40
N LEU A 230 0.98 -16.59 -12.01
CA LEU A 230 0.00 -17.66 -11.81
C LEU A 230 0.41 -18.98 -12.44
N GLU A 231 1.07 -18.95 -13.60
CA GLU A 231 1.63 -20.14 -14.26
C GLU A 231 2.78 -20.76 -13.45
N LYS A 232 3.66 -19.90 -12.91
CA LYS A 232 4.81 -20.33 -12.11
C LYS A 232 4.41 -20.86 -10.73
N TYR A 233 3.33 -20.30 -10.15
CA TYR A 233 2.85 -20.62 -8.81
C TYR A 233 1.39 -21.09 -8.84
N PRO A 234 1.10 -22.34 -9.27
CA PRO A 234 -0.26 -22.82 -9.57
C PRO A 234 -1.18 -22.95 -8.33
N HIS A 235 -0.66 -22.80 -7.11
CA HIS A 235 -1.49 -22.70 -5.90
C HIS A 235 -2.17 -21.31 -5.78
N LEU A 236 -1.65 -20.28 -6.46
CA LEU A 236 -2.22 -18.95 -6.48
C LEU A 236 -3.40 -18.88 -7.45
N LYS A 237 -4.44 -18.20 -7.05
CA LYS A 237 -5.65 -17.97 -7.84
C LYS A 237 -5.95 -16.49 -7.88
N PHE A 238 -6.29 -15.96 -9.04
CA PHE A 238 -6.76 -14.59 -9.18
C PHE A 238 -8.29 -14.55 -9.03
N ALA A 239 -8.84 -13.47 -8.46
CA ALA A 239 -10.27 -13.29 -8.31
C ALA A 239 -10.95 -13.20 -9.69
N THR A 240 -12.10 -13.86 -9.84
CA THR A 240 -12.92 -13.86 -11.05
C THR A 240 -14.27 -13.16 -10.84
N GLY A 241 -14.52 -12.72 -9.61
CA GLY A 241 -15.73 -12.02 -9.20
C GLY A 241 -15.59 -11.36 -7.84
N GLU A 242 -16.69 -10.86 -7.31
CA GLU A 242 -16.73 -10.06 -6.09
C GLU A 242 -16.70 -10.86 -4.79
N SER A 243 -16.94 -12.18 -4.85
CA SER A 243 -17.13 -13.02 -3.65
C SER A 243 -16.24 -14.26 -3.58
N ASP A 244 -15.36 -14.47 -4.55
CA ASP A 244 -14.39 -15.57 -4.51
C ASP A 244 -13.52 -15.44 -3.27
N THR A 245 -13.05 -16.57 -2.76
CA THR A 245 -12.18 -16.56 -1.57
C THR A 245 -10.97 -17.47 -1.76
N GLY A 246 -9.88 -17.19 -1.03
CA GLY A 246 -8.58 -17.81 -1.26
C GLY A 246 -7.94 -17.33 -2.57
N VAL A 247 -8.19 -16.08 -2.94
CA VAL A 247 -7.81 -15.48 -4.23
C VAL A 247 -7.03 -14.18 -4.04
N ILE A 248 -6.35 -13.76 -5.11
CA ILE A 248 -5.67 -12.48 -5.21
C ILE A 248 -6.61 -11.48 -5.90
N VAL A 249 -6.70 -10.29 -5.32
CA VAL A 249 -7.37 -9.10 -5.87
C VAL A 249 -6.29 -8.07 -6.17
N SER A 250 -6.23 -7.56 -7.39
CA SER A 250 -5.17 -6.63 -7.79
C SER A 250 -5.64 -5.66 -8.86
N TRP A 251 -5.15 -4.43 -8.77
CA TRP A 251 -5.22 -3.39 -9.80
C TRP A 251 -4.15 -2.33 -9.60
N ASN A 252 -3.90 -1.56 -10.65
CA ASN A 252 -3.18 -0.29 -10.66
C ASN A 252 -4.06 0.74 -11.37
N THR A 253 -4.16 1.96 -10.87
CA THR A 253 -5.03 3.00 -11.41
C THR A 253 -4.25 4.02 -12.22
N GLU A 254 -4.68 4.24 -13.46
CA GLU A 254 -4.13 5.23 -14.38
C GLU A 254 -5.22 6.10 -15.00
N GLY A 255 -4.82 7.26 -15.50
CA GLY A 255 -5.67 8.07 -16.37
C GLY A 255 -5.46 7.75 -17.85
N PRO A 256 -6.35 8.23 -18.75
CA PRO A 256 -6.30 7.96 -20.18
C PRO A 256 -5.00 8.39 -20.85
N LYS A 257 -4.28 9.38 -20.31
CA LYS A 257 -3.02 9.87 -20.88
C LYS A 257 -1.92 8.82 -20.84
N ASN A 258 -1.79 8.07 -19.73
CA ASN A 258 -0.81 7.00 -19.63
C ASN A 258 -1.04 5.91 -20.69
N VAL A 259 -2.29 5.52 -20.90
CA VAL A 259 -2.66 4.53 -21.92
C VAL A 259 -2.39 5.05 -23.33
N LYS A 260 -2.80 6.28 -23.63
CA LYS A 260 -2.63 6.91 -24.94
C LYS A 260 -1.16 7.06 -25.33
N GLU A 261 -0.31 7.44 -24.39
CA GLU A 261 1.12 7.65 -24.60
C GLU A 261 1.92 6.34 -24.46
N ASN A 262 1.27 5.23 -24.06
CA ASN A 262 1.92 3.99 -23.66
C ASN A 262 3.06 4.26 -22.67
N ALA A 263 2.78 5.11 -21.68
CA ALA A 263 3.77 5.61 -20.75
C ALA A 263 4.38 4.47 -19.91
N GLU A 264 5.67 4.56 -19.62
CA GLU A 264 6.31 3.63 -18.70
C GLU A 264 5.71 3.79 -17.29
N ASN A 265 5.42 2.67 -16.64
CA ASN A 265 4.96 2.63 -15.26
C ASN A 265 5.65 1.48 -14.51
N ALA A 266 6.37 1.82 -13.46
CA ALA A 266 7.22 0.88 -12.72
C ALA A 266 6.44 -0.28 -12.06
N VAL A 267 5.16 -0.10 -11.79
CA VAL A 267 4.30 -1.07 -11.10
C VAL A 267 3.31 -1.78 -12.03
N ALA A 268 3.13 -1.29 -13.27
CA ALA A 268 2.31 -1.91 -14.29
C ALA A 268 3.18 -2.82 -15.19
N LEU A 269 3.42 -4.05 -14.75
CA LEU A 269 4.32 -4.98 -15.40
C LEU A 269 3.67 -5.64 -16.64
N PRO A 270 4.45 -6.06 -17.64
CA PRO A 270 3.93 -6.84 -18.77
C PRO A 270 3.20 -8.10 -18.32
N GLY A 271 2.03 -8.38 -18.90
CA GLY A 271 1.20 -9.54 -18.53
C GLY A 271 0.39 -9.35 -17.23
N ALA A 272 0.37 -8.15 -16.66
CA ALA A 272 -0.43 -7.83 -15.49
C ALA A 272 -1.91 -8.15 -15.69
N ILE A 273 -2.57 -8.54 -14.59
CA ILE A 273 -3.99 -8.79 -14.49
C ILE A 273 -4.59 -7.80 -13.51
N SER A 274 -5.68 -7.15 -13.88
CA SER A 274 -6.46 -6.30 -12.98
C SER A 274 -7.92 -6.74 -12.95
N ILE A 275 -8.54 -6.61 -11.77
CA ILE A 275 -9.99 -6.71 -11.60
C ILE A 275 -10.56 -5.32 -11.37
N ASN A 276 -11.69 -5.01 -12.00
CA ASN A 276 -12.35 -3.72 -11.85
C ASN A 276 -12.88 -3.55 -10.42
N PRO A 277 -12.47 -2.52 -9.67
CA PRO A 277 -12.87 -2.34 -8.27
C PRO A 277 -14.33 -1.92 -8.05
N LEU A 278 -15.05 -1.58 -9.11
CA LEU A 278 -16.48 -1.22 -9.04
C LEU A 278 -17.39 -2.42 -9.35
N ASN A 279 -17.22 -3.05 -10.53
CA ASN A 279 -18.09 -4.14 -10.99
C ASN A 279 -17.49 -5.55 -10.80
N TRP A 280 -16.26 -5.67 -10.31
CA TRP A 280 -15.54 -6.91 -10.00
C TRP A 280 -15.39 -7.86 -11.21
N LYS A 281 -15.24 -7.28 -12.41
CA LYS A 281 -14.99 -8.01 -13.66
C LYS A 281 -13.54 -7.91 -14.11
N LEU A 282 -13.09 -8.93 -14.84
CA LEU A 282 -11.75 -9.01 -15.43
C LEU A 282 -11.71 -8.50 -16.87
N ASP A 283 -12.86 -8.33 -17.49
CA ASP A 283 -12.97 -7.84 -18.87
C ASP A 283 -13.04 -6.30 -18.95
N GLU A 284 -13.07 -5.76 -20.16
CA GLU A 284 -13.11 -4.32 -20.40
C GLU A 284 -14.50 -3.70 -20.21
N THR A 285 -15.41 -4.38 -19.50
CA THR A 285 -16.73 -3.81 -19.15
C THR A 285 -16.53 -2.53 -18.34
N TYR A 286 -16.97 -1.42 -18.89
CA TYR A 286 -16.94 -0.12 -18.22
C TYR A 286 -17.88 -0.10 -17.01
N ALA A 287 -17.40 0.43 -15.90
CA ALA A 287 -18.18 0.71 -14.70
C ALA A 287 -18.27 2.24 -14.50
N PRO A 288 -19.47 2.83 -14.60
CA PRO A 288 -19.62 4.29 -14.47
C PRO A 288 -19.37 4.74 -13.02
N ALA A 289 -19.05 6.03 -12.85
CA ALA A 289 -18.85 6.63 -11.53
C ALA A 289 -20.06 6.48 -10.58
N SER A 290 -21.26 6.27 -11.12
CA SER A 290 -22.46 5.99 -10.31
C SER A 290 -22.44 4.63 -9.58
N GLU A 291 -21.52 3.73 -9.94
CA GLU A 291 -21.24 2.47 -9.21
C GLU A 291 -20.19 2.66 -8.10
N ASN A 292 -19.53 3.83 -8.05
CA ASN A 292 -18.60 4.16 -6.98
C ASN A 292 -19.39 4.55 -5.71
N LEU A 293 -19.15 3.84 -4.62
CA LEU A 293 -19.81 4.05 -3.33
C LEU A 293 -19.20 5.20 -2.50
N GLY A 294 -18.18 5.85 -3.02
CA GLY A 294 -17.49 6.99 -2.43
C GLY A 294 -15.99 6.79 -2.28
N SER A 295 -15.25 7.82 -2.64
CA SER A 295 -13.79 7.92 -2.54
C SER A 295 -13.40 8.59 -1.24
N PHE A 296 -12.29 8.15 -0.62
CA PHE A 296 -11.78 8.72 0.64
C PHE A 296 -10.67 9.71 0.35
N MET A 297 -11.03 10.99 0.21
CA MET A 297 -10.15 12.04 -0.32
C MET A 297 -9.87 13.15 0.70
N PRO A 298 -8.72 13.85 0.59
CA PRO A 298 -8.42 14.95 1.47
C PRO A 298 -9.36 16.13 1.22
N ASN A 299 -10.01 16.61 2.29
CA ASN A 299 -10.70 17.89 2.31
C ASN A 299 -9.76 18.96 2.87
N MET A 300 -9.17 19.77 1.98
CA MET A 300 -8.16 20.77 2.34
C MET A 300 -8.72 21.86 3.26
N ASP A 301 -9.99 22.21 3.13
CA ASP A 301 -10.65 23.23 3.97
C ASP A 301 -10.91 22.70 5.38
N ALA A 302 -11.30 21.44 5.49
CA ALA A 302 -11.55 20.77 6.78
C ALA A 302 -10.27 20.23 7.43
N GLY A 303 -9.17 20.09 6.68
CA GLY A 303 -7.90 19.53 7.15
C GLY A 303 -7.98 18.05 7.53
N ARG A 304 -8.83 17.28 6.85
CA ARG A 304 -9.04 15.85 7.09
C ARG A 304 -9.45 15.13 5.82
N TYR A 305 -9.37 13.80 5.85
CA TYR A 305 -9.94 12.96 4.80
C TYR A 305 -11.45 12.78 5.01
N GLU A 306 -12.21 12.74 3.92
CA GLU A 306 -13.66 12.55 3.92
C GLU A 306 -14.11 11.69 2.75
N ILE A 307 -15.24 11.02 2.90
CA ILE A 307 -15.90 10.33 1.77
C ILE A 307 -16.53 11.37 0.86
N THR A 308 -16.14 11.34 -0.42
CA THR A 308 -16.62 12.26 -1.43
C THR A 308 -16.78 11.57 -2.78
N ASP A 309 -17.49 12.21 -3.70
CA ASP A 309 -17.60 11.79 -5.10
C ASP A 309 -16.65 12.66 -5.96
N ILE A 310 -15.62 12.03 -6.49
CA ILE A 310 -14.67 12.64 -7.44
C ILE A 310 -14.94 12.22 -8.89
N GLY A 311 -16.05 11.52 -9.14
CA GLY A 311 -16.40 10.99 -10.44
C GLY A 311 -15.49 9.83 -10.89
N ALA A 312 -14.89 9.10 -9.95
CA ALA A 312 -14.03 7.96 -10.27
C ALA A 312 -14.87 6.80 -10.82
N ASP A 313 -14.77 6.59 -12.12
CA ASP A 313 -15.21 5.43 -12.88
C ASP A 313 -14.08 4.39 -12.96
N ALA A 314 -14.33 3.26 -13.60
CA ALA A 314 -13.30 2.25 -13.77
C ALA A 314 -13.51 1.40 -15.03
N GLN A 315 -12.44 1.22 -15.80
CA GLN A 315 -12.40 0.28 -16.91
C GLN A 315 -11.07 -0.47 -16.93
N VAL A 316 -11.11 -1.79 -17.01
CA VAL A 316 -9.91 -2.59 -17.23
C VAL A 316 -9.39 -2.32 -18.64
N VAL A 317 -8.10 -2.10 -18.79
CA VAL A 317 -7.40 -2.09 -20.08
C VAL A 317 -6.52 -3.35 -20.15
N LEU A 318 -7.07 -4.41 -20.75
CA LEU A 318 -6.46 -5.75 -20.79
C LEU A 318 -5.04 -5.77 -21.35
N LYS A 319 -4.77 -4.99 -22.39
CA LYS A 319 -3.45 -4.90 -23.02
C LYS A 319 -2.37 -4.40 -22.06
N ARG A 320 -2.77 -3.57 -21.09
CA ARG A 320 -1.88 -2.90 -20.13
C ARG A 320 -1.97 -3.49 -18.72
N GLY A 321 -3.05 -4.21 -18.41
CA GLY A 321 -3.29 -4.81 -17.10
C GLY A 321 -3.50 -3.76 -15.99
N VAL A 322 -4.20 -2.67 -16.30
CA VAL A 322 -4.49 -1.56 -15.37
C VAL A 322 -5.97 -1.21 -15.39
N ILE A 323 -6.40 -0.44 -14.40
CA ILE A 323 -7.68 0.26 -14.38
C ILE A 323 -7.45 1.68 -14.90
N VAL A 324 -8.30 2.12 -15.83
CA VAL A 324 -8.35 3.51 -16.28
C VAL A 324 -9.57 4.18 -15.68
N THR A 325 -9.36 5.41 -15.16
CA THR A 325 -10.40 6.27 -14.60
C THR A 325 -10.35 7.66 -15.21
N ASN A 326 -11.54 8.30 -15.32
CA ASN A 326 -11.72 9.71 -15.65
C ASN A 326 -12.00 10.56 -14.40
N ALA A 327 -11.55 10.11 -13.24
CA ALA A 327 -11.73 10.83 -11.97
C ALA A 327 -11.32 12.31 -12.11
N LYS A 328 -12.09 13.19 -11.49
CA LYS A 328 -11.80 14.63 -11.40
C LYS A 328 -10.78 14.89 -10.29
N TRP A 329 -9.56 14.44 -10.51
CA TRP A 329 -8.45 14.54 -9.59
C TRP A 329 -7.19 14.95 -10.32
N ASP A 330 -6.55 16.03 -9.90
CA ASP A 330 -5.42 16.66 -10.61
C ASP A 330 -4.09 16.52 -9.84
N HIS A 331 -3.92 15.38 -9.16
CA HIS A 331 -2.70 15.05 -8.42
C HIS A 331 -2.19 13.67 -8.84
N PRO A 332 -1.60 13.55 -10.05
CA PRO A 332 -1.00 12.28 -10.46
C PRO A 332 0.23 11.97 -9.60
N ALA A 333 0.51 10.68 -9.40
CA ALA A 333 1.74 10.20 -8.79
C ALA A 333 2.98 10.63 -9.59
N ALA A 334 4.17 10.49 -8.99
CA ALA A 334 5.44 10.92 -9.57
C ALA A 334 5.64 10.40 -10.99
N ALA A 335 5.59 11.31 -11.99
CA ALA A 335 5.54 10.98 -13.41
C ALA A 335 6.79 10.26 -13.92
N GLU A 336 7.93 10.48 -13.30
CA GLU A 336 9.20 9.81 -13.63
C GLU A 336 9.21 8.31 -13.32
N PHE A 337 8.33 7.83 -12.43
CA PHE A 337 8.21 6.43 -12.05
C PHE A 337 6.97 5.77 -12.63
N PHE A 338 5.86 6.52 -12.74
CA PHE A 338 4.55 5.95 -12.99
C PHE A 338 3.86 6.49 -14.25
N GLY A 339 4.53 7.40 -14.99
CA GLY A 339 3.97 8.07 -16.16
C GLY A 339 3.11 9.30 -15.81
N PRO A 340 2.77 10.11 -16.85
CA PRO A 340 2.25 11.47 -16.67
C PRO A 340 0.82 11.57 -16.11
N GLN A 341 0.12 10.43 -15.95
CA GLN A 341 -1.22 10.40 -15.38
C GLN A 341 -1.43 9.05 -14.68
N SER A 342 -0.65 8.79 -13.64
CA SER A 342 -0.86 7.67 -12.74
C SER A 342 -1.54 8.14 -11.46
N PHE A 343 -2.48 7.36 -10.95
CA PHE A 343 -3.14 7.57 -9.67
C PHE A 343 -2.71 6.49 -8.67
N HIS A 344 -1.44 6.12 -8.74
CA HIS A 344 -0.85 5.07 -7.91
C HIS A 344 -1.06 5.30 -6.41
N GLU A 345 -0.91 6.54 -5.95
CA GLU A 345 -1.13 6.90 -4.54
C GLU A 345 -2.59 6.76 -4.10
N ASP A 346 -3.52 6.81 -5.07
CA ASP A 346 -4.96 6.81 -4.85
C ASP A 346 -5.63 5.48 -5.20
N ASP A 347 -4.88 4.41 -5.44
CA ASP A 347 -5.40 3.08 -5.79
C ASP A 347 -6.44 2.56 -4.79
N TYR A 348 -6.26 2.83 -3.48
CA TYR A 348 -7.21 2.52 -2.42
C TYR A 348 -8.30 3.58 -2.27
N THR A 349 -7.89 4.83 -2.23
CA THR A 349 -8.76 5.95 -1.83
C THR A 349 -9.84 6.25 -2.85
N PHE A 350 -9.57 6.07 -4.15
CA PHE A 350 -10.58 6.27 -5.21
C PHE A 350 -11.75 5.30 -5.10
N TYR A 351 -11.51 4.07 -4.66
CA TYR A 351 -12.51 3.00 -4.59
C TYR A 351 -12.76 2.51 -3.17
N TYR A 352 -12.55 3.40 -2.18
CA TYR A 352 -12.49 3.06 -0.76
C TYR A 352 -13.73 2.32 -0.27
N ASN A 353 -14.93 2.86 -0.49
CA ASN A 353 -16.16 2.23 -0.02
C ASN A 353 -16.53 0.98 -0.82
N ASN A 354 -16.16 0.89 -2.10
CA ASN A 354 -16.33 -0.33 -2.90
C ASN A 354 -15.44 -1.46 -2.37
N LEU A 355 -14.20 -1.14 -2.02
CA LEU A 355 -13.26 -2.10 -1.42
C LEU A 355 -13.75 -2.55 -0.04
N LYS A 356 -14.21 -1.62 0.80
CA LYS A 356 -14.81 -1.91 2.11
C LYS A 356 -15.99 -2.88 2.00
N ALA A 357 -16.91 -2.63 1.07
CA ALA A 357 -18.05 -3.51 0.78
C ALA A 357 -17.59 -4.89 0.27
N ASN A 358 -16.55 -4.93 -0.58
CA ASN A 358 -16.00 -6.18 -1.09
C ASN A 358 -15.35 -7.03 0.01
N VAL A 359 -14.60 -6.42 0.92
CA VAL A 359 -14.01 -7.10 2.09
C VAL A 359 -15.11 -7.81 2.88
N ALA A 360 -16.18 -7.11 3.25
CA ALA A 360 -17.31 -7.68 3.97
C ALA A 360 -17.97 -8.85 3.21
N LYS A 361 -18.15 -8.69 1.88
CA LYS A 361 -18.75 -9.72 1.02
C LYS A 361 -17.89 -10.98 0.94
N ARG A 362 -16.57 -10.86 0.78
CA ARG A 362 -15.64 -12.01 0.76
C ARG A 362 -15.59 -12.73 2.10
N ILE A 363 -15.61 -11.99 3.21
CA ILE A 363 -15.70 -12.58 4.57
C ILE A 363 -17.00 -13.39 4.72
N ALA A 364 -18.15 -12.84 4.29
CA ALA A 364 -19.43 -13.55 4.34
C ALA A 364 -19.40 -14.83 3.48
N ALA A 365 -18.85 -14.76 2.27
CA ALA A 365 -18.69 -15.91 1.39
C ALA A 365 -17.73 -16.98 1.98
N TYR A 366 -16.66 -16.56 2.62
CA TYR A 366 -15.74 -17.48 3.31
C TYR A 366 -16.42 -18.24 4.44
N ARG A 367 -17.26 -17.57 5.23
CA ARG A 367 -18.01 -18.19 6.35
C ARG A 367 -19.11 -19.15 5.91
N SER A 368 -19.55 -19.07 4.66
CA SER A 368 -20.63 -19.92 4.10
C SER A 368 -20.11 -21.18 3.38
N ARG A 369 -18.81 -21.46 3.42
CA ARG A 369 -18.16 -22.64 2.80
C ARG A 369 -18.46 -23.95 3.50
#